data_90d305771131ed6083913deadbfb9cca
#
_entry.id   90d305771131ed6083913deadbfb9cca
#
_cell.length_a   1.000
_cell.length_b   1.000
_cell.length_c   1.000
_cell.angle_alpha   90.00
_cell.angle_beta   90.00
_cell.angle_gamma   90.00
#
_symmetry.space_group_name_H-M   'P 1'
#
loop_
_entity.id
_entity.type
_entity.pdbx_description
1 polymer ?
#
loop_
_entity_poly.entity_id
_entity_poly.type
_entity_poly.pdbx_seq_one_letter_code
_entity_poly.pdbx_strand_id
1 'polypeptide(L)'
;MLKYFSPVIVLIFISCSGSKPGMLLPEKVSPEIYDVLLENEAVKVMKVTFAPGQEDNMHDHYPFTGYILDGGKAQVTMPDGKVNEREFPSGFIAHNGNGVRHKVKNIDSNDINVILIEHKKLGSIPNFDNNVKLSAHAVSPDIYEIVHEDELIKVYTATFPAGSSDNVHEHGMNTAYVITGGKVEITGADGSVNERNIPDGAVLHSDKMVRHQVKNIGTTDIKVLLAEYK
;
A
#
# COMPACT_ATOMS: atom_id res chain seq x y z
N MET A 1 -48.65 32.82 -3.99
CA MET A 1 -47.41 32.40 -3.29
C MET A 1 -46.63 31.50 -4.24
N LEU A 2 -45.62 32.08 -4.91
CA LEU A 2 -44.76 31.34 -5.82
C LEU A 2 -43.57 30.81 -5.00
N LYS A 3 -43.41 29.48 -4.91
CA LYS A 3 -42.27 28.84 -4.28
C LYS A 3 -41.13 28.74 -5.32
N TYR A 4 -40.04 29.49 -5.09
CA TYR A 4 -38.80 29.36 -5.86
C TYR A 4 -38.09 28.08 -5.41
N PHE A 5 -37.93 27.13 -6.31
CA PHE A 5 -37.01 26.02 -6.18
C PHE A 5 -35.64 26.49 -6.64
N SER A 6 -34.67 26.61 -5.74
CA SER A 6 -33.25 26.79 -6.08
C SER A 6 -32.67 25.44 -6.49
N PRO A 7 -32.03 25.32 -7.65
CA PRO A 7 -31.31 24.10 -8.00
C PRO A 7 -30.03 24.00 -7.17
N VAL A 8 -29.89 22.91 -6.42
CA VAL A 8 -28.61 22.53 -5.78
C VAL A 8 -27.67 22.06 -6.88
N ILE A 9 -26.67 22.89 -7.22
CA ILE A 9 -25.57 22.52 -8.11
C ILE A 9 -24.64 21.64 -7.29
N VAL A 10 -24.66 20.32 -7.53
CA VAL A 10 -23.65 19.40 -7.04
C VAL A 10 -22.40 19.58 -7.89
N LEU A 11 -21.42 20.31 -7.36
CA LEU A 11 -20.07 20.37 -7.92
C LEU A 11 -19.38 19.04 -7.67
N ILE A 12 -19.36 18.18 -8.69
CA ILE A 12 -18.50 17.02 -8.72
C ILE A 12 -17.07 17.52 -8.92
N PHE A 13 -16.29 17.56 -7.84
CA PHE A 13 -14.84 17.75 -7.95
C PHE A 13 -14.25 16.48 -8.55
N ILE A 14 -14.01 16.47 -9.85
CA ILE A 14 -13.14 15.49 -10.49
C ILE A 14 -11.73 15.85 -10.01
N SER A 15 -11.23 15.15 -9.00
CA SER A 15 -9.82 15.21 -8.61
C SER A 15 -9.00 14.62 -9.75
N CYS A 16 -8.45 15.47 -10.60
CA CYS A 16 -7.41 15.09 -11.55
C CYS A 16 -6.15 14.75 -10.73
N SER A 17 -5.92 13.47 -10.45
CA SER A 17 -4.64 12.98 -9.98
C SER A 17 -3.61 13.24 -11.10
N GLY A 18 -2.75 14.25 -10.92
CA GLY A 18 -1.81 14.67 -11.94
C GLY A 18 -0.67 13.66 -12.10
N SER A 19 -0.81 12.73 -13.06
CA SER A 19 0.35 11.97 -13.57
C SER A 19 1.33 12.94 -14.23
N LYS A 20 2.64 12.63 -14.15
CA LYS A 20 3.63 13.37 -14.94
C LYS A 20 3.26 13.23 -16.42
N PRO A 21 3.27 14.33 -17.22
CA PRO A 21 2.94 14.26 -18.64
C PRO A 21 3.77 13.20 -19.36
N GLY A 22 3.13 12.29 -20.09
CA GLY A 22 3.80 11.25 -20.88
C GLY A 22 4.09 9.93 -20.16
N MET A 23 3.68 9.75 -18.88
CA MET A 23 3.75 8.45 -18.24
C MET A 23 2.71 7.49 -18.81
N LEU A 24 3.15 6.28 -19.10
CA LEU A 24 2.30 5.14 -19.47
C LEU A 24 1.91 4.40 -18.18
N LEU A 25 0.82 4.80 -17.56
CA LEU A 25 0.38 4.21 -16.29
C LEU A 25 -0.06 2.75 -16.48
N PRO A 26 0.36 1.81 -15.61
CA PRO A 26 0.11 0.38 -15.77
C PRO A 26 -1.38 0.05 -15.86
N GLU A 27 -2.22 0.63 -15.01
CA GLU A 27 -3.69 0.43 -15.01
C GLU A 27 -4.39 1.02 -16.25
N LYS A 28 -3.68 1.82 -17.06
CA LYS A 28 -4.22 2.38 -18.32
C LYS A 28 -3.82 1.55 -19.53
N VAL A 29 -2.64 0.93 -19.49
CA VAL A 29 -2.11 0.18 -20.63
C VAL A 29 -2.33 -1.34 -20.48
N SER A 30 -2.59 -1.83 -19.27
CA SER A 30 -2.87 -3.25 -18.96
C SER A 30 -3.91 -3.36 -17.83
N PRO A 31 -5.14 -2.83 -18.01
CA PRO A 31 -6.15 -2.75 -16.97
C PRO A 31 -6.64 -4.11 -16.45
N GLU A 32 -6.43 -5.19 -17.21
CA GLU A 32 -6.77 -6.56 -16.84
C GLU A 32 -5.80 -7.17 -15.82
N ILE A 33 -4.66 -6.52 -15.57
CA ILE A 33 -3.61 -6.96 -14.63
C ILE A 33 -3.60 -6.11 -13.37
N TYR A 34 -3.87 -4.81 -13.52
CA TYR A 34 -3.70 -3.80 -12.47
C TYR A 34 -5.04 -3.27 -11.97
N ASP A 35 -5.47 -3.73 -10.79
CA ASP A 35 -6.69 -3.26 -10.11
C ASP A 35 -6.34 -2.19 -9.08
N VAL A 36 -6.85 -0.96 -9.26
CA VAL A 36 -6.59 0.18 -8.37
C VAL A 36 -7.51 0.10 -7.16
N LEU A 37 -6.93 -0.16 -5.98
CA LEU A 37 -7.64 -0.28 -4.71
C LEU A 37 -7.83 1.07 -4.02
N LEU A 38 -6.82 1.95 -4.13
CA LEU A 38 -6.84 3.31 -3.58
C LEU A 38 -5.96 4.21 -4.43
N GLU A 39 -6.43 5.41 -4.72
CA GLU A 39 -5.60 6.46 -5.31
C GLU A 39 -5.96 7.82 -4.72
N ASN A 40 -4.92 8.57 -4.31
CA ASN A 40 -5.00 9.96 -3.92
C ASN A 40 -3.81 10.76 -4.48
N GLU A 41 -3.59 11.98 -4.01
CA GLU A 41 -2.46 12.78 -4.48
C GLU A 41 -1.08 12.23 -4.09
N ALA A 42 -0.99 11.49 -2.98
CA ALA A 42 0.28 11.02 -2.42
C ALA A 42 0.62 9.59 -2.83
N VAL A 43 -0.39 8.72 -2.92
CA VAL A 43 -0.19 7.28 -3.13
C VAL A 43 -1.18 6.71 -4.13
N LYS A 44 -0.79 5.59 -4.74
CA LYS A 44 -1.67 4.67 -5.46
C LYS A 44 -1.37 3.25 -4.98
N VAL A 45 -2.41 2.53 -4.56
CA VAL A 45 -2.31 1.12 -4.16
C VAL A 45 -3.02 0.28 -5.19
N MET A 46 -2.34 -0.73 -5.70
CA MET A 46 -2.88 -1.64 -6.72
C MET A 46 -2.71 -3.09 -6.28
N LYS A 47 -3.70 -3.90 -6.58
CA LYS A 47 -3.54 -5.35 -6.66
C LYS A 47 -3.15 -5.70 -8.09
N VAL A 48 -2.06 -6.44 -8.23
CA VAL A 48 -1.51 -6.85 -9.52
C VAL A 48 -1.60 -8.36 -9.60
N THR A 49 -2.20 -8.89 -10.66
CA THR A 49 -2.36 -10.34 -10.86
C THR A 49 -1.93 -10.72 -12.28
N PHE A 50 -0.90 -11.54 -12.38
CA PHE A 50 -0.46 -12.12 -13.63
C PHE A 50 -0.83 -13.60 -13.68
N ALA A 51 -1.73 -13.99 -14.55
CA ALA A 51 -1.99 -15.39 -14.84
C ALA A 51 -0.78 -16.05 -15.56
N PRO A 52 -0.67 -17.40 -15.57
CA PRO A 52 0.39 -18.09 -16.28
C PRO A 52 0.51 -17.66 -17.74
N GLY A 53 1.71 -17.25 -18.13
CA GLY A 53 2.01 -16.77 -19.48
C GLY A 53 1.56 -15.35 -19.81
N GLN A 54 0.81 -14.69 -18.91
CA GLN A 54 0.33 -13.32 -19.13
C GLN A 54 1.50 -12.33 -19.09
N GLU A 55 1.44 -11.34 -19.99
CA GLU A 55 2.43 -10.27 -20.14
C GLU A 55 1.69 -8.94 -20.19
N ASP A 56 2.19 -7.94 -19.48
CA ASP A 56 1.68 -6.57 -19.54
C ASP A 56 2.33 -5.77 -20.67
N ASN A 57 1.80 -4.57 -20.92
CA ASN A 57 2.40 -3.63 -21.84
C ASN A 57 3.50 -2.82 -21.15
N MET A 58 4.49 -2.31 -21.93
CA MET A 58 5.51 -1.41 -21.42
C MET A 58 4.86 -0.22 -20.71
N HIS A 59 5.20 0.00 -19.45
CA HIS A 59 4.59 1.01 -18.60
C HIS A 59 5.59 1.65 -17.63
N ASP A 60 5.15 2.73 -16.98
CA ASP A 60 5.91 3.50 -16.00
C ASP A 60 5.33 3.33 -14.60
N HIS A 61 6.21 3.17 -13.63
CA HIS A 61 5.87 3.30 -12.21
C HIS A 61 6.45 4.57 -11.59
N TYR A 62 5.72 5.15 -10.64
CA TYR A 62 6.31 6.01 -9.62
C TYR A 62 7.29 5.20 -8.74
N PRO A 63 8.08 5.84 -7.85
CA PRO A 63 8.69 5.10 -6.75
C PRO A 63 7.66 4.17 -6.09
N PHE A 64 8.05 2.95 -5.77
CA PHE A 64 7.08 1.97 -5.29
C PHE A 64 7.66 0.97 -4.28
N THR A 65 6.75 0.37 -3.52
CA THR A 65 6.97 -0.83 -2.72
C THR A 65 5.99 -1.91 -3.17
N GLY A 66 6.52 -3.03 -3.63
CA GLY A 66 5.75 -4.23 -3.97
C GLY A 66 5.89 -5.30 -2.89
N TYR A 67 4.78 -5.88 -2.46
CA TYR A 67 4.74 -7.06 -1.60
C TYR A 67 4.18 -8.23 -2.39
N ILE A 68 4.98 -9.29 -2.50
CA ILE A 68 4.59 -10.50 -3.24
C ILE A 68 3.68 -11.35 -2.34
N LEU A 69 2.40 -11.43 -2.69
CA LEU A 69 1.44 -12.30 -1.99
C LEU A 69 1.66 -13.76 -2.41
N ASP A 70 1.58 -14.00 -3.72
CA ASP A 70 1.83 -15.31 -4.31
C ASP A 70 2.98 -15.16 -5.31
N GLY A 71 4.05 -15.88 -5.02
CA GLY A 71 5.31 -15.77 -5.76
C GLY A 71 5.35 -16.60 -7.02
N GLY A 72 6.42 -16.43 -7.81
CA GLY A 72 6.68 -17.17 -9.03
C GLY A 72 7.85 -16.61 -9.83
N LYS A 73 8.07 -17.16 -10.98
CA LYS A 73 9.10 -16.70 -11.94
C LYS A 73 8.51 -15.71 -12.92
N ALA A 74 9.17 -14.57 -13.04
CA ALA A 74 8.79 -13.54 -13.99
C ALA A 74 9.98 -13.10 -14.85
N GLN A 75 9.67 -12.73 -16.08
CA GLN A 75 10.58 -12.12 -17.03
C GLN A 75 10.32 -10.62 -17.06
N VAL A 76 11.33 -9.81 -16.73
CA VAL A 76 11.26 -8.35 -16.73
C VAL A 76 12.04 -7.81 -17.92
N THR A 77 11.36 -7.09 -18.81
CA THR A 77 11.95 -6.46 -19.99
C THR A 77 12.07 -4.96 -19.80
N MET A 78 13.28 -4.44 -19.95
CA MET A 78 13.60 -3.01 -19.84
C MET A 78 13.37 -2.30 -21.19
N PRO A 79 13.29 -0.94 -21.21
CA PRO A 79 13.08 -0.19 -22.45
C PRO A 79 14.17 -0.36 -23.51
N ASP A 80 15.38 -0.71 -23.12
CA ASP A 80 16.50 -1.02 -24.01
C ASP A 80 16.45 -2.43 -24.61
N GLY A 81 15.39 -3.19 -24.29
CA GLY A 81 15.17 -4.56 -24.74
C GLY A 81 15.91 -5.61 -23.88
N LYS A 82 16.63 -5.21 -22.86
CA LYS A 82 17.27 -6.15 -21.94
C LYS A 82 16.22 -6.92 -21.16
N VAL A 83 16.37 -8.23 -21.14
CA VAL A 83 15.48 -9.17 -20.46
C VAL A 83 16.19 -9.79 -19.28
N ASN A 84 15.53 -9.80 -18.11
CA ASN A 84 16.00 -10.45 -16.90
C ASN A 84 14.92 -11.38 -16.37
N GLU A 85 15.28 -12.62 -16.11
CA GLU A 85 14.41 -13.56 -15.42
C GLU A 85 14.71 -13.55 -13.92
N ARG A 86 13.68 -13.54 -13.12
CA ARG A 86 13.79 -13.53 -11.66
C ARG A 86 12.72 -14.40 -11.04
N GLU A 87 13.08 -15.01 -9.93
CA GLU A 87 12.14 -15.64 -9.00
C GLU A 87 11.79 -14.65 -7.90
N PHE A 88 10.51 -14.50 -7.63
CA PHE A 88 9.97 -13.64 -6.57
C PHE A 88 9.25 -14.54 -5.57
N PRO A 89 9.86 -14.86 -4.42
CA PRO A 89 9.18 -15.68 -3.42
C PRO A 89 8.04 -14.91 -2.74
N SER A 90 7.01 -15.63 -2.27
CA SER A 90 5.96 -15.03 -1.44
C SER A 90 6.56 -14.39 -0.18
N GLY A 91 6.06 -13.21 0.19
CA GLY A 91 6.59 -12.39 1.28
C GLY A 91 7.78 -11.49 0.87
N PHE A 92 8.30 -11.60 -0.36
CA PHE A 92 9.39 -10.74 -0.82
C PHE A 92 8.92 -9.29 -0.98
N ILE A 93 9.79 -8.35 -0.56
CA ILE A 93 9.59 -6.90 -0.76
C ILE A 93 10.45 -6.45 -1.94
N ALA A 94 9.80 -5.92 -2.97
CA ALA A 94 10.44 -5.21 -4.06
C ALA A 94 10.28 -3.70 -3.86
N HIS A 95 11.37 -2.99 -3.61
CA HIS A 95 11.35 -1.53 -3.48
C HIS A 95 12.17 -0.86 -4.57
N ASN A 96 11.66 0.26 -5.10
CA ASN A 96 12.38 1.13 -6.03
C ASN A 96 12.03 2.59 -5.73
N GLY A 97 13.02 3.33 -5.19
CA GLY A 97 12.86 4.74 -4.81
C GLY A 97 12.84 5.75 -5.97
N ASN A 98 13.13 5.31 -7.21
CA ASN A 98 13.26 6.22 -8.37
C ASN A 98 12.13 6.05 -9.41
N GLY A 99 11.30 5.03 -9.26
CA GLY A 99 10.40 4.59 -10.31
C GLY A 99 11.13 3.82 -11.42
N VAL A 100 10.37 3.23 -12.35
CA VAL A 100 10.94 2.41 -13.42
C VAL A 100 9.99 2.36 -14.62
N ARG A 101 10.55 2.20 -15.83
CA ARG A 101 9.81 1.76 -17.02
C ARG A 101 10.19 0.34 -17.35
N HIS A 102 9.20 -0.53 -17.50
CA HIS A 102 9.41 -1.93 -17.85
C HIS A 102 8.11 -2.58 -18.39
N LYS A 103 8.22 -3.85 -18.78
CA LYS A 103 7.10 -4.78 -18.89
C LYS A 103 7.46 -6.09 -18.21
N VAL A 104 6.46 -6.81 -17.74
CA VAL A 104 6.60 -8.04 -16.97
C VAL A 104 5.79 -9.15 -17.62
N LYS A 105 6.35 -10.36 -17.65
CA LYS A 105 5.66 -11.57 -18.08
C LYS A 105 5.76 -12.62 -16.98
N ASN A 106 4.65 -13.19 -16.61
CA ASN A 106 4.64 -14.39 -15.77
C ASN A 106 5.10 -15.59 -16.60
N ILE A 107 6.21 -16.20 -16.22
CA ILE A 107 6.76 -17.42 -16.87
C ILE A 107 6.62 -18.65 -15.97
N ASP A 108 5.85 -18.52 -14.88
CA ASP A 108 5.51 -19.63 -13.98
C ASP A 108 4.20 -20.31 -14.40
N SER A 109 3.89 -21.44 -13.77
CA SER A 109 2.65 -22.20 -13.96
C SER A 109 1.50 -21.75 -13.06
N ASN A 110 1.75 -20.87 -12.08
CA ASN A 110 0.78 -20.34 -11.12
C ASN A 110 0.60 -18.82 -11.32
N ASP A 111 -0.48 -18.29 -10.78
CA ASP A 111 -0.67 -16.83 -10.71
C ASP A 111 0.41 -16.19 -9.84
N ILE A 112 0.89 -15.02 -10.27
CA ILE A 112 1.72 -14.15 -9.43
C ILE A 112 0.84 -13.00 -8.96
N ASN A 113 0.70 -12.86 -7.63
CA ASN A 113 -0.08 -11.80 -7.00
C ASN A 113 0.83 -10.85 -6.22
N VAL A 114 0.68 -9.55 -6.48
CA VAL A 114 1.48 -8.50 -5.84
C VAL A 114 0.58 -7.38 -5.34
N ILE A 115 0.86 -6.87 -4.15
CA ILE A 115 0.35 -5.57 -3.72
C ILE A 115 1.41 -4.53 -4.00
N LEU A 116 1.06 -3.57 -4.83
CA LEU A 116 1.95 -2.50 -5.26
C LEU A 116 1.48 -1.17 -4.66
N ILE A 117 2.33 -0.54 -3.86
CA ILE A 117 2.11 0.80 -3.30
C ILE A 117 3.03 1.76 -4.06
N GLU A 118 2.49 2.56 -4.96
CA GLU A 118 3.21 3.64 -5.63
C GLU A 118 3.21 4.91 -4.77
N HIS A 119 4.38 5.49 -4.58
CA HIS A 119 4.64 6.67 -3.75
C HIS A 119 4.76 7.91 -4.65
N LYS A 120 3.64 8.51 -5.02
CA LYS A 120 3.56 9.60 -6.02
C LYS A 120 4.29 10.88 -5.60
N LYS A 121 4.42 11.12 -4.29
CA LYS A 121 5.06 12.30 -3.70
C LYS A 121 6.27 11.96 -2.81
N LEU A 122 6.90 10.80 -3.01
CA LEU A 122 8.08 10.42 -2.23
C LEU A 122 9.16 11.53 -2.31
N GLY A 123 9.65 11.97 -1.15
CA GLY A 123 10.63 13.06 -1.04
C GLY A 123 10.10 14.48 -1.29
N SER A 124 8.78 14.64 -1.55
CA SER A 124 8.15 15.94 -1.77
C SER A 124 6.88 16.16 -0.93
N ILE A 125 6.71 15.40 0.14
CA ILE A 125 5.59 15.56 1.08
C ILE A 125 5.84 16.84 1.89
N PRO A 126 5.05 17.92 1.71
CA PRO A 126 5.32 19.18 2.38
C PRO A 126 4.98 19.08 3.87
N ASN A 127 5.92 19.51 4.73
CA ASN A 127 5.71 19.80 6.16
C ASN A 127 4.88 18.78 6.92
N PHE A 128 5.17 17.52 6.71
CA PHE A 128 4.60 16.46 7.51
C PHE A 128 5.33 16.45 8.85
N ASP A 129 4.58 16.60 9.96
CA ASP A 129 5.14 16.44 11.31
C ASP A 129 5.47 14.97 11.52
N ASN A 130 6.68 14.60 11.19
CA ASN A 130 7.21 13.24 11.32
C ASN A 130 7.95 13.04 12.65
N ASN A 131 7.60 13.79 13.67
CA ASN A 131 8.22 13.69 15.00
C ASN A 131 7.68 12.47 15.76
N VAL A 132 7.72 11.31 15.14
CA VAL A 132 7.34 10.02 15.74
C VAL A 132 8.28 9.71 16.90
N LYS A 133 7.78 9.79 18.13
CA LYS A 133 8.54 9.52 19.36
C LYS A 133 8.42 8.07 19.82
N LEU A 134 7.31 7.43 19.51
CA LEU A 134 6.98 6.06 19.90
C LEU A 134 6.79 5.20 18.66
N SER A 135 7.86 4.97 17.90
CA SER A 135 7.81 4.11 16.71
C SER A 135 7.27 2.72 17.05
N ALA A 136 6.33 2.22 16.26
CA ALA A 136 5.66 0.93 16.44
C ALA A 136 6.65 -0.23 16.67
N HIS A 137 7.68 -0.35 15.83
CA HIS A 137 8.72 -1.38 15.99
C HIS A 137 9.53 -1.21 17.30
N ALA A 138 9.83 0.02 17.72
CA ALA A 138 10.62 0.25 18.93
C ALA A 138 9.88 -0.16 20.21
N VAL A 139 8.55 -0.01 20.24
CA VAL A 139 7.75 -0.33 21.44
C VAL A 139 7.08 -1.70 21.39
N SER A 140 6.97 -2.30 20.20
CA SER A 140 6.35 -3.61 19.99
C SER A 140 7.11 -4.42 18.90
N PRO A 141 8.40 -4.75 19.11
CA PRO A 141 9.23 -5.44 18.11
C PRO A 141 8.75 -6.86 17.79
N ASP A 142 7.98 -7.49 18.68
CA ASP A 142 7.41 -8.82 18.45
C ASP A 142 6.22 -8.79 17.48
N ILE A 143 5.63 -7.62 17.24
CA ILE A 143 4.50 -7.42 16.32
C ILE A 143 4.98 -6.82 15.00
N TYR A 144 5.87 -5.83 15.03
CA TYR A 144 6.31 -5.05 13.87
C TYR A 144 7.72 -5.41 13.44
N GLU A 145 7.85 -6.03 12.28
CA GLU A 145 9.12 -6.33 11.62
C GLU A 145 9.41 -5.27 10.56
N ILE A 146 10.58 -4.61 10.60
CA ILE A 146 11.03 -3.72 9.54
C ILE A 146 11.56 -4.58 8.40
N VAL A 147 10.90 -4.52 7.23
CA VAL A 147 11.26 -5.29 6.04
C VAL A 147 11.97 -4.45 4.98
N HIS A 148 11.84 -3.13 5.06
CA HIS A 148 12.62 -2.16 4.29
C HIS A 148 12.69 -0.83 5.03
N GLU A 149 13.84 -0.16 4.95
CA GLU A 149 14.02 1.19 5.47
C GLU A 149 15.10 1.94 4.68
N ASP A 150 14.76 3.16 4.26
CA ASP A 150 15.70 4.13 3.68
C ASP A 150 15.47 5.53 4.27
N GLU A 151 15.99 6.58 3.61
CA GLU A 151 15.85 7.96 4.08
C GLU A 151 14.42 8.50 4.01
N LEU A 152 13.57 7.94 3.16
CA LEU A 152 12.26 8.50 2.81
C LEU A 152 11.09 7.65 3.30
N ILE A 153 11.31 6.35 3.50
CA ILE A 153 10.24 5.40 3.83
C ILE A 153 10.73 4.30 4.77
N LYS A 154 9.82 3.83 5.59
CA LYS A 154 9.97 2.62 6.39
C LYS A 154 8.80 1.68 6.12
N VAL A 155 9.08 0.44 5.82
CA VAL A 155 8.07 -0.58 5.53
C VAL A 155 8.13 -1.66 6.60
N TYR A 156 6.97 -1.96 7.15
CA TYR A 156 6.79 -3.01 8.16
C TYR A 156 5.91 -4.12 7.61
N THR A 157 6.14 -5.34 8.08
CA THR A 157 5.06 -6.31 8.27
C THR A 157 4.66 -6.31 9.74
N ALA A 158 3.36 -6.18 10.01
CA ALA A 158 2.81 -6.29 11.35
C ALA A 158 2.01 -7.59 11.46
N THR A 159 2.35 -8.44 12.42
CA THR A 159 1.63 -9.69 12.68
C THR A 159 1.11 -9.68 14.10
N PHE A 160 -0.21 -9.72 14.24
CA PHE A 160 -0.92 -9.78 15.52
C PHE A 160 -1.48 -11.20 15.73
N PRO A 161 -0.82 -12.05 16.50
CA PRO A 161 -1.41 -13.33 16.90
C PRO A 161 -2.79 -13.15 17.54
N ALA A 162 -3.64 -14.17 17.48
CA ALA A 162 -4.95 -14.13 18.12
C ALA A 162 -4.83 -13.76 19.60
N GLY A 163 -5.57 -12.74 20.05
CA GLY A 163 -5.57 -12.23 21.42
C GLY A 163 -4.39 -11.31 21.79
N SER A 164 -3.40 -11.13 20.89
CA SER A 164 -2.26 -10.23 21.17
C SER A 164 -2.64 -8.75 21.07
N SER A 165 -1.82 -7.92 21.70
CA SER A 165 -1.92 -6.45 21.62
C SER A 165 -0.52 -5.87 21.49
N ASP A 166 -0.39 -4.82 20.69
CA ASP A 166 0.80 -3.98 20.73
C ASP A 166 0.79 -2.98 21.90
N ASN A 167 1.85 -2.21 22.01
CA ASN A 167 1.91 -1.07 22.94
C ASN A 167 1.45 0.21 22.23
N VAL A 168 1.03 1.21 23.00
CA VAL A 168 0.71 2.54 22.45
C VAL A 168 1.90 3.05 21.64
N HIS A 169 1.65 3.39 20.39
CA HIS A 169 2.66 3.81 19.43
C HIS A 169 2.14 4.92 18.51
N GLU A 170 3.04 5.44 17.70
CA GLU A 170 2.77 6.51 16.75
C GLU A 170 3.19 6.07 15.35
N HIS A 171 2.37 6.42 14.37
CA HIS A 171 2.72 6.38 12.96
C HIS A 171 2.70 7.78 12.38
N GLY A 172 3.67 8.08 11.54
CA GLY A 172 3.60 9.20 10.63
C GLY A 172 2.53 9.02 9.54
N MET A 173 2.61 9.80 8.46
CA MET A 173 1.83 9.53 7.26
C MET A 173 2.11 8.09 6.81
N ASN A 174 1.05 7.32 6.56
CA ASN A 174 1.22 5.90 6.27
C ASN A 174 0.12 5.37 5.34
N THR A 175 0.46 4.24 4.71
CA THR A 175 -0.48 3.44 3.91
C THR A 175 -0.34 2.00 4.32
N ALA A 176 -1.44 1.36 4.69
CA ALA A 176 -1.47 -0.04 5.09
C ALA A 176 -2.35 -0.87 4.14
N TYR A 177 -1.91 -2.08 3.86
CA TYR A 177 -2.68 -3.12 3.19
C TYR A 177 -2.87 -4.30 4.15
N VAL A 178 -4.11 -4.72 4.35
CA VAL A 178 -4.46 -5.84 5.23
C VAL A 178 -4.34 -7.15 4.45
N ILE A 179 -3.29 -7.91 4.73
CA ILE A 179 -3.02 -9.21 4.08
C ILE A 179 -4.00 -10.25 4.62
N THR A 180 -4.12 -10.32 5.95
CA THR A 180 -5.10 -11.14 6.66
C THR A 180 -5.79 -10.26 7.67
N GLY A 181 -7.10 -10.14 7.54
CA GLY A 181 -7.93 -9.30 8.40
C GLY A 181 -8.43 -10.02 9.64
N GLY A 182 -9.26 -9.32 10.40
CA GLY A 182 -9.85 -9.87 11.62
C GLY A 182 -10.54 -8.82 12.46
N LYS A 183 -10.97 -9.23 13.64
CA LYS A 183 -11.62 -8.34 14.60
C LYS A 183 -10.57 -7.69 15.50
N VAL A 184 -10.54 -6.37 15.51
CA VAL A 184 -9.61 -5.57 16.32
C VAL A 184 -10.34 -4.65 17.27
N GLU A 185 -9.69 -4.37 18.39
CA GLU A 185 -9.99 -3.26 19.30
C GLU A 185 -8.89 -2.21 19.12
N ILE A 186 -9.29 -0.97 18.86
CA ILE A 186 -8.36 0.14 18.67
C ILE A 186 -8.61 1.15 19.77
N THR A 187 -7.57 1.43 20.58
CA THR A 187 -7.58 2.47 21.60
C THR A 187 -6.88 3.71 21.05
N GLY A 188 -7.63 4.80 20.92
CA GLY A 188 -7.12 6.09 20.45
C GLY A 188 -6.31 6.85 21.52
N ALA A 189 -5.61 7.91 21.09
CA ALA A 189 -4.82 8.76 21.99
C ALA A 189 -5.65 9.44 23.08
N ASP A 190 -6.93 9.64 22.84
CA ASP A 190 -7.90 10.21 23.79
C ASP A 190 -8.51 9.16 24.75
N GLY A 191 -8.07 7.91 24.65
CA GLY A 191 -8.59 6.79 25.43
C GLY A 191 -9.90 6.21 24.88
N SER A 192 -10.40 6.68 23.75
CA SER A 192 -11.56 6.08 23.10
C SER A 192 -11.23 4.66 22.62
N VAL A 193 -12.17 3.73 22.80
CA VAL A 193 -12.03 2.34 22.39
C VAL A 193 -13.08 2.03 21.34
N ASN A 194 -12.62 1.49 20.21
CA ASN A 194 -13.47 1.13 19.08
C ASN A 194 -13.17 -0.28 18.58
N GLU A 195 -14.18 -1.12 18.52
CA GLU A 195 -14.07 -2.43 17.87
C GLU A 195 -14.40 -2.31 16.37
N ARG A 196 -13.62 -2.99 15.56
CA ARG A 196 -13.82 -3.07 14.10
C ARG A 196 -13.52 -4.47 13.58
N ASN A 197 -14.25 -4.87 12.54
CA ASN A 197 -13.85 -5.99 11.70
C ASN A 197 -13.18 -5.42 10.46
N ILE A 198 -11.91 -5.73 10.26
CA ILE A 198 -11.13 -5.26 9.11
C ILE A 198 -10.99 -6.44 8.16
N PRO A 199 -11.53 -6.36 6.93
CA PRO A 199 -11.47 -7.48 5.98
C PRO A 199 -10.09 -7.62 5.35
N ASP A 200 -9.79 -8.82 4.85
CA ASP A 200 -8.66 -9.06 3.95
C ASP A 200 -8.75 -8.11 2.75
N GLY A 201 -7.63 -7.62 2.28
CA GLY A 201 -7.56 -6.70 1.15
C GLY A 201 -7.92 -5.25 1.46
N ALA A 202 -8.28 -4.91 2.70
CA ALA A 202 -8.55 -3.53 3.08
C ALA A 202 -7.30 -2.66 2.91
N VAL A 203 -7.49 -1.47 2.34
CA VAL A 203 -6.45 -0.44 2.25
C VAL A 203 -6.81 0.70 3.21
N LEU A 204 -5.86 1.04 4.08
CA LEU A 204 -5.98 2.13 5.04
C LEU A 204 -4.90 3.17 4.72
N HIS A 205 -5.27 4.44 4.76
CA HIS A 205 -4.33 5.53 4.54
C HIS A 205 -4.58 6.65 5.55
N SER A 206 -3.52 7.21 6.09
CA SER A 206 -3.56 8.41 6.91
C SER A 206 -2.52 9.42 6.42
N ASP A 207 -2.97 10.64 6.16
CA ASP A 207 -2.13 11.80 5.83
C ASP A 207 -1.64 12.56 7.08
N LYS A 208 -1.96 12.04 8.28
CA LYS A 208 -1.67 12.64 9.57
C LYS A 208 -1.00 11.64 10.48
N MET A 209 -0.27 12.15 11.47
CA MET A 209 0.21 11.33 12.57
C MET A 209 -0.95 10.71 13.33
N VAL A 210 -0.85 9.41 13.58
CA VAL A 210 -1.82 8.62 14.33
C VAL A 210 -1.12 8.06 15.58
N ARG A 211 -1.76 8.20 16.74
CA ARG A 211 -1.32 7.56 17.98
C ARG A 211 -2.43 6.63 18.47
N HIS A 212 -2.09 5.38 18.64
CA HIS A 212 -3.06 4.35 19.04
C HIS A 212 -2.38 3.11 19.66
N GLN A 213 -3.22 2.21 20.10
CA GLN A 213 -2.91 0.83 20.44
C GLN A 213 -3.89 -0.07 19.70
N VAL A 214 -3.44 -1.21 19.21
CA VAL A 214 -4.28 -2.21 18.51
C VAL A 214 -4.21 -3.54 19.25
N LYS A 215 -5.37 -4.16 19.44
CA LYS A 215 -5.50 -5.51 19.98
C LYS A 215 -6.27 -6.38 18.99
N ASN A 216 -5.72 -7.53 18.67
CA ASN A 216 -6.45 -8.57 17.95
C ASN A 216 -7.42 -9.26 18.91
N ILE A 217 -8.73 -9.02 18.79
CA ILE A 217 -9.78 -9.63 19.60
C ILE A 217 -10.51 -10.76 18.86
N GLY A 218 -9.96 -11.17 17.69
CA GLY A 218 -10.40 -12.32 16.92
C GLY A 218 -9.73 -13.62 17.35
N THR A 219 -9.96 -14.67 16.56
CA THR A 219 -9.45 -16.03 16.81
C THR A 219 -8.38 -16.48 15.81
N THR A 220 -8.05 -15.64 14.85
CA THR A 220 -7.03 -15.87 13.82
C THR A 220 -6.00 -14.74 13.85
N ASP A 221 -4.80 -15.02 13.37
CA ASP A 221 -3.76 -14.01 13.26
C ASP A 221 -4.13 -12.96 12.21
N ILE A 222 -3.80 -11.71 12.50
CA ILE A 222 -3.95 -10.57 11.58
C ILE A 222 -2.58 -10.20 11.04
N LYS A 223 -2.47 -10.00 9.71
CA LYS A 223 -1.23 -9.59 9.07
C LYS A 223 -1.45 -8.35 8.20
N VAL A 224 -0.58 -7.37 8.36
CA VAL A 224 -0.66 -6.07 7.67
C VAL A 224 0.71 -5.72 7.08
N LEU A 225 0.71 -5.24 5.83
CA LEU A 225 1.83 -4.50 5.24
C LEU A 225 1.60 -3.01 5.50
N LEU A 226 2.60 -2.31 6.03
CA LEU A 226 2.52 -0.89 6.35
C LEU A 226 3.72 -0.15 5.76
N ALA A 227 3.47 0.85 4.92
CA ALA A 227 4.45 1.80 4.43
C ALA A 227 4.29 3.14 5.17
N GLU A 228 5.31 3.56 5.91
CA GLU A 228 5.35 4.80 6.69
C GLU A 228 6.35 5.76 6.08
N TYR A 229 5.95 7.01 5.85
CA TYR A 229 6.79 8.05 5.25
C TYR A 229 7.58 8.79 6.34
N LYS A 230 8.83 9.16 6.00
CA LYS A 230 9.76 9.87 6.91
C LYS A 230 9.83 11.36 6.60
#